data_a31fedbd9e9b0f3114b72436d7c8d0ab
#
_entry.id   a31fedbd9e9b0f3114b72436d7c8d0ab
#
_cell.length_a   1.000
_cell.length_b   1.000
_cell.length_c   1.000
_cell.angle_alpha   90.00
_cell.angle_beta   90.00
_cell.angle_gamma   90.00
#
_symmetry.space_group_name_H-M   'P 1'
#
loop_
_entity.id
_entity.type
_entity.pdbx_description
1 polymer ?
#
loop_
_entity_poly.entity_id
_entity_poly.type
_entity_poly.pdbx_seq_one_letter_code
_entity_poly.pdbx_strand_id
1 'polypeptide(L)'
;MRYRRLALALLAASAVAAVTVALRSPADEKSDVRNRPHKEASKQSATPAYASVLIRDVPHVRQKPDFCGEACATMALRKLGRQVDQDYVFDNSGLDPMLARGCYTRDLVAALRKIGFHTGSAWYKIPAAKAAESLEAQWEALHKDLAAGTPSIVCMHYDGGAESPEHFRLVLGYDAKSDEVIYNEPADERGAYRRMKRAAFLSLWPLKYDAREWTLVRIRMEPGRLSSGKTSDSFTPADYAQHLMKLKKKIPGQGFAIVIQPPFVVIGDEPPATVKRRSLSTVKWAVDKLKAAYFTKDPAEILDIWLFKDKASYEKHASRIFRTRPTTPFGYYSHADRALVMNIATGGGTLVHEIVHPFVAANFPECPAWFNEGLGSLYEQSGERDGRIIGHTNWRLAGLQKAIRKKRVPSFATLCSTTTHQFYNDDKGTNYAQARYLCYYLQEHGLLRKFYHRFHAARKTDSTGYNTLQAVLGRDDMDAFKKEWEAYVLKLTFP
;
A
#
# COMPACT_ATOMS: atom_id res chain seq x y z
N MET A 1 13.72 -51.11 -6.26
CA MET A 1 13.17 -51.45 -7.60
C MET A 1 13.07 -50.19 -8.42
N ARG A 2 13.75 -50.27 -9.58
CA ARG A 2 13.86 -49.21 -10.60
C ARG A 2 12.52 -48.97 -11.29
N TYR A 3 12.18 -47.74 -11.67
CA TYR A 3 11.68 -47.45 -13.03
C TYR A 3 12.03 -45.99 -13.41
N ARG A 4 12.53 -45.94 -14.65
CA ARG A 4 13.14 -44.84 -15.38
C ARG A 4 12.09 -43.95 -16.07
N ARG A 5 12.42 -42.69 -16.21
CA ARG A 5 12.29 -41.73 -17.33
C ARG A 5 11.38 -42.10 -18.51
N LEU A 6 10.55 -41.11 -18.93
CA LEU A 6 10.45 -40.72 -20.36
C LEU A 6 10.05 -39.25 -20.44
N ALA A 7 10.92 -38.48 -21.10
CA ALA A 7 10.66 -37.11 -21.56
C ALA A 7 10.10 -37.24 -23.00
N LEU A 8 9.07 -36.45 -23.34
CA LEU A 8 8.69 -36.18 -24.72
C LEU A 8 8.65 -34.65 -24.94
N ALA A 9 9.59 -34.19 -25.76
CA ALA A 9 9.59 -32.87 -26.34
C ALA A 9 8.69 -32.88 -27.58
N LEU A 10 7.83 -31.88 -27.70
CA LEU A 10 7.10 -31.57 -28.94
C LEU A 10 7.54 -30.18 -29.40
N LEU A 11 8.39 -30.20 -30.44
CA LEU A 11 8.73 -29.07 -31.29
C LEU A 11 7.57 -28.83 -32.25
N ALA A 12 6.98 -27.63 -32.24
CA ALA A 12 6.14 -27.14 -33.30
C ALA A 12 6.90 -26.07 -34.07
N ALA A 13 7.31 -26.40 -35.27
CA ALA A 13 7.91 -25.48 -36.25
C ALA A 13 6.80 -24.67 -36.95
N SER A 14 6.86 -23.35 -36.86
CA SER A 14 6.03 -22.46 -37.68
C SER A 14 6.85 -21.95 -38.87
N ALA A 15 6.42 -22.34 -40.06
CA ALA A 15 7.01 -21.91 -41.31
C ALA A 15 6.66 -20.45 -41.60
N VAL A 16 7.69 -19.61 -41.83
CA VAL A 16 7.55 -18.25 -42.39
C VAL A 16 7.60 -18.36 -43.90
N ALA A 17 6.48 -18.07 -44.59
CA ALA A 17 6.45 -17.92 -46.02
C ALA A 17 6.91 -16.51 -46.41
N ALA A 18 8.08 -16.41 -47.01
CA ALA A 18 8.57 -15.19 -47.63
C ALA A 18 7.97 -15.06 -49.04
N VAL A 19 7.19 -14.05 -49.27
CA VAL A 19 6.71 -13.66 -50.60
C VAL A 19 7.72 -12.65 -51.19
N THR A 20 8.50 -13.13 -52.16
CA THR A 20 9.41 -12.31 -52.99
C THR A 20 8.61 -11.69 -54.14
N VAL A 21 8.41 -10.38 -54.12
CA VAL A 21 7.88 -9.65 -55.27
C VAL A 21 9.06 -9.15 -56.12
N ALA A 22 9.17 -9.68 -57.33
CA ALA A 22 10.17 -9.27 -58.30
C ALA A 22 9.80 -7.90 -58.89
N LEU A 23 10.69 -6.93 -58.78
CA LEU A 23 10.66 -5.67 -59.51
C LEU A 23 11.11 -5.90 -60.94
N ARG A 24 10.23 -5.69 -61.92
CA ARG A 24 10.59 -5.48 -63.33
C ARG A 24 10.61 -3.98 -63.60
N SER A 25 11.75 -3.50 -64.03
CA SER A 25 11.90 -2.20 -64.71
C SER A 25 11.38 -2.27 -66.13
N PRO A 26 10.74 -1.25 -66.68
CA PRO A 26 10.78 -0.96 -68.12
C PRO A 26 11.64 0.26 -68.40
N ALA A 27 12.49 0.11 -69.36
CA ALA A 27 13.33 1.16 -69.94
C ALA A 27 12.54 2.02 -70.99
N ASP A 28 12.97 3.27 -70.98
CA ASP A 28 12.96 4.23 -72.08
C ASP A 28 11.73 4.34 -73.03
N GLU A 29 11.04 5.46 -72.90
CA GLU A 29 10.56 6.19 -73.99
C GLU A 29 10.67 7.71 -73.81
N LYS A 30 11.54 8.35 -74.63
CA LYS A 30 11.73 9.79 -74.72
C LYS A 30 10.57 10.39 -75.46
N SER A 31 9.86 11.34 -74.85
CA SER A 31 9.13 12.35 -75.67
C SER A 31 9.27 13.72 -75.03
N ASP A 32 9.83 14.58 -75.80
CA ASP A 32 10.10 16.00 -75.64
C ASP A 32 8.79 16.81 -75.53
N VAL A 33 8.49 17.48 -74.42
CA VAL A 33 7.46 18.50 -74.32
C VAL A 33 7.93 19.67 -73.49
N ARG A 34 8.20 20.71 -74.14
CA ARG A 34 8.41 22.14 -73.85
C ARG A 34 8.06 22.65 -72.46
N ASN A 35 9.08 23.25 -71.90
CA ASN A 35 9.18 24.22 -70.84
C ASN A 35 8.00 25.22 -70.83
N ARG A 36 7.13 25.18 -69.80
CA ARG A 36 6.34 26.30 -69.32
C ARG A 36 6.67 26.53 -67.87
N PRO A 37 6.99 27.78 -67.42
CA PRO A 37 7.25 28.05 -66.06
C PRO A 37 5.99 27.89 -65.22
N HIS A 38 5.91 26.86 -64.38
CA HIS A 38 4.94 26.82 -63.28
C HIS A 38 5.26 27.95 -62.32
N LYS A 39 4.34 28.93 -62.25
CA LYS A 39 4.27 29.83 -61.11
C LYS A 39 4.15 28.98 -59.86
N GLU A 40 5.20 28.95 -59.04
CA GLU A 40 5.08 28.54 -57.66
C GLU A 40 4.06 29.46 -56.99
N ALA A 41 2.88 28.87 -56.71
CA ALA A 41 1.94 29.50 -55.80
C ALA A 41 2.62 29.55 -54.44
N SER A 42 3.06 30.74 -54.06
CA SER A 42 3.52 31.02 -52.70
C SER A 42 2.41 30.57 -51.75
N LYS A 43 2.65 29.48 -51.01
CA LYS A 43 1.88 29.16 -49.81
C LYS A 43 2.05 30.34 -48.85
N GLN A 44 1.13 31.31 -48.94
CA GLN A 44 0.97 32.27 -47.84
C GLN A 44 0.73 31.43 -46.58
N SER A 45 1.74 31.38 -45.70
CA SER A 45 1.63 30.84 -44.39
C SER A 45 0.58 31.69 -43.67
N ALA A 46 -0.64 31.13 -43.57
CA ALA A 46 -1.69 31.77 -42.74
C ALA A 46 -1.10 31.93 -41.34
N THR A 47 -1.18 33.17 -40.84
CA THR A 47 -0.76 33.44 -39.44
C THR A 47 -1.49 32.48 -38.53
N PRO A 48 -0.80 31.70 -37.66
CA PRO A 48 -1.46 30.78 -36.77
C PRO A 48 -2.53 31.50 -35.94
N ALA A 49 -3.72 30.91 -35.85
CA ALA A 49 -4.85 31.46 -35.12
C ALA A 49 -4.51 31.68 -33.61
N TYR A 50 -3.52 30.91 -33.10
CA TYR A 50 -3.08 30.97 -31.71
C TYR A 50 -1.55 31.16 -31.62
N ALA A 51 -1.09 32.00 -30.70
CA ALA A 51 0.33 32.16 -30.44
C ALA A 51 0.91 31.00 -29.65
N SER A 52 2.21 30.71 -29.82
CA SER A 52 2.92 29.72 -28.98
C SER A 52 2.97 30.20 -27.54
N VAL A 53 2.72 29.27 -26.62
CA VAL A 53 2.75 29.51 -25.17
C VAL A 53 3.29 28.26 -24.46
N LEU A 54 4.10 28.46 -23.39
CA LEU A 54 4.63 27.35 -22.60
C LEU A 54 4.86 27.77 -21.15
N ILE A 55 4.19 27.08 -20.23
CA ILE A 55 4.46 27.15 -18.80
C ILE A 55 5.67 26.28 -18.53
N ARG A 56 6.82 26.87 -18.19
CA ARG A 56 8.11 26.20 -18.00
C ARG A 56 8.29 25.75 -16.55
N ASP A 57 9.29 24.91 -16.32
CA ASP A 57 9.76 24.46 -14.99
C ASP A 57 8.68 23.80 -14.15
N VAL A 58 7.78 23.05 -14.80
CA VAL A 58 6.78 22.21 -14.12
C VAL A 58 7.40 20.83 -13.90
N PRO A 59 7.68 20.42 -12.65
CA PRO A 59 8.28 19.13 -12.38
C PRO A 59 7.34 18.01 -12.78
N HIS A 60 7.87 16.98 -13.42
CA HIS A 60 7.09 15.79 -13.73
C HIS A 60 6.98 14.89 -12.50
N VAL A 61 5.81 14.30 -12.30
CA VAL A 61 5.53 13.31 -11.26
C VAL A 61 4.87 12.09 -11.93
N ARG A 62 5.53 10.94 -11.83
CA ARG A 62 4.92 9.67 -12.25
C ARG A 62 3.80 9.30 -11.30
N GLN A 63 2.66 8.90 -11.82
CA GLN A 63 1.52 8.48 -11.01
C GLN A 63 1.79 7.18 -10.23
N LYS A 64 1.26 7.10 -9.02
CA LYS A 64 0.98 5.83 -8.35
C LYS A 64 -0.16 5.11 -9.09
N PRO A 65 -0.36 3.80 -8.89
CA PRO A 65 -1.51 3.11 -9.48
C PRO A 65 -2.81 3.90 -9.31
N ASP A 66 -3.47 4.18 -10.44
CA ASP A 66 -4.76 4.88 -10.54
C ASP A 66 -4.79 6.35 -10.04
N PHE A 67 -3.63 6.97 -9.79
CA PHE A 67 -3.51 8.35 -9.27
C PHE A 67 -3.13 9.38 -10.35
N CYS A 68 -3.63 9.25 -11.58
CA CYS A 68 -3.26 10.16 -12.66
C CYS A 68 -3.68 11.62 -12.39
N GLY A 69 -4.85 11.85 -11.82
CA GLY A 69 -5.33 13.18 -11.46
C GLY A 69 -4.54 13.80 -10.32
N GLU A 70 -4.26 13.00 -9.28
CA GLU A 70 -3.46 13.39 -8.12
C GLU A 70 -2.02 13.74 -8.52
N ALA A 71 -1.44 12.99 -9.45
CA ALA A 71 -0.10 13.28 -9.98
C ALA A 71 -0.09 14.61 -10.77
N CYS A 72 -1.08 14.86 -11.63
CA CYS A 72 -1.24 16.13 -12.34
C CYS A 72 -1.35 17.32 -11.36
N ALA A 73 -2.17 17.18 -10.33
CA ALA A 73 -2.33 18.19 -9.29
C ALA A 73 -1.02 18.43 -8.52
N THR A 74 -0.29 17.37 -8.19
CA THR A 74 1.01 17.45 -7.53
C THR A 74 2.04 18.20 -8.35
N MET A 75 2.09 18.00 -9.68
CA MET A 75 2.98 18.74 -10.58
C MET A 75 2.71 20.26 -10.51
N ALA A 76 1.43 20.66 -10.54
CA ALA A 76 1.04 22.06 -10.43
C ALA A 76 1.38 22.64 -9.04
N LEU A 77 1.13 21.91 -7.96
CA LEU A 77 1.48 22.30 -6.59
C LEU A 77 3.00 22.48 -6.41
N ARG A 78 3.80 21.58 -6.95
CA ARG A 78 5.27 21.66 -6.89
C ARG A 78 5.81 22.86 -7.69
N LYS A 79 5.20 23.17 -8.84
CA LYS A 79 5.51 24.41 -9.60
C LYS A 79 5.28 25.66 -8.75
N LEU A 80 4.29 25.64 -7.86
CA LEU A 80 3.99 26.71 -6.91
C LEU A 80 4.81 26.62 -5.60
N GLY A 81 5.90 25.83 -5.59
CA GLY A 81 6.82 25.70 -4.46
C GLY A 81 6.31 24.84 -3.31
N ARG A 82 5.22 24.10 -3.47
CA ARG A 82 4.69 23.22 -2.43
C ARG A 82 5.41 21.86 -2.46
N GLN A 83 5.99 21.45 -1.33
CA GLN A 83 6.65 20.16 -1.17
C GLN A 83 5.63 19.10 -0.72
N VAL A 84 4.79 18.68 -1.65
CA VAL A 84 3.74 17.69 -1.45
C VAL A 84 3.83 16.57 -2.49
N ASP A 85 3.14 15.48 -2.24
CA ASP A 85 3.00 14.35 -3.16
C ASP A 85 1.53 14.10 -3.53
N GLN A 86 1.29 13.07 -4.32
CA GLN A 86 -0.06 12.72 -4.78
C GLN A 86 -0.95 12.19 -3.66
N ASP A 87 -0.37 11.67 -2.57
CA ASP A 87 -1.13 11.21 -1.40
C ASP A 87 -1.80 12.40 -0.70
N TYR A 88 -1.09 13.52 -0.58
CA TYR A 88 -1.67 14.76 -0.06
C TYR A 88 -2.90 15.20 -0.86
N VAL A 89 -2.89 15.05 -2.18
CA VAL A 89 -4.05 15.39 -3.01
C VAL A 89 -5.20 14.43 -2.74
N PHE A 90 -4.94 13.12 -2.72
CA PHE A 90 -5.94 12.10 -2.40
C PHE A 90 -6.56 12.32 -1.02
N ASP A 91 -5.76 12.55 0.01
CA ASP A 91 -6.22 12.73 1.40
C ASP A 91 -7.12 13.97 1.56
N ASN A 92 -6.97 14.97 0.68
CA ASN A 92 -7.86 16.12 0.65
C ASN A 92 -9.17 15.87 -0.13
N SER A 93 -9.30 14.78 -0.88
CA SER A 93 -10.51 14.48 -1.65
C SER A 93 -11.70 14.05 -0.78
N GLY A 94 -11.43 13.47 0.39
CA GLY A 94 -12.44 12.81 1.23
C GLY A 94 -12.95 11.48 0.65
N LEU A 95 -12.26 10.95 -0.38
CA LEU A 95 -12.62 9.66 -0.98
C LEU A 95 -12.39 8.54 0.03
N ASP A 96 -13.36 7.63 0.13
CA ASP A 96 -13.23 6.44 0.97
C ASP A 96 -12.15 5.50 0.39
N PRO A 97 -11.04 5.24 1.11
CA PRO A 97 -9.99 4.34 0.65
C PRO A 97 -10.47 2.90 0.38
N MET A 98 -11.60 2.49 0.99
CA MET A 98 -12.21 1.18 0.73
C MET A 98 -12.66 0.99 -0.73
N LEU A 99 -12.88 2.06 -1.48
CA LEU A 99 -13.15 1.99 -2.91
C LEU A 99 -11.96 1.45 -3.70
N ALA A 100 -10.74 1.60 -3.18
CA ALA A 100 -9.49 1.14 -3.78
C ALA A 100 -9.36 1.61 -5.25
N ARG A 101 -9.45 2.92 -5.44
CA ARG A 101 -9.28 3.64 -6.70
C ARG A 101 -8.75 5.04 -6.45
N GLY A 102 -8.22 5.70 -7.49
CA GLY A 102 -7.90 7.12 -7.47
C GLY A 102 -9.13 8.02 -7.58
N CYS A 103 -8.89 9.33 -7.57
CA CYS A 103 -9.92 10.34 -7.71
C CYS A 103 -10.51 10.37 -9.12
N TYR A 104 -11.83 10.25 -9.20
CA TYR A 104 -12.55 10.69 -10.40
C TYR A 104 -12.62 12.22 -10.43
N THR A 105 -13.10 12.79 -11.54
CA THR A 105 -13.17 14.25 -11.72
C THR A 105 -13.81 14.98 -10.54
N ARG A 106 -14.93 14.45 -9.99
CA ARG A 106 -15.62 15.06 -8.85
C ARG A 106 -14.77 15.07 -7.58
N ASP A 107 -14.09 13.96 -7.32
CA ASP A 107 -13.27 13.79 -6.12
C ASP A 107 -12.03 14.70 -6.23
N LEU A 108 -11.40 14.74 -7.41
CA LEU A 108 -10.26 15.62 -7.70
C LEU A 108 -10.60 17.10 -7.57
N VAL A 109 -11.74 17.54 -8.12
CA VAL A 109 -12.21 18.93 -7.98
C VAL A 109 -12.46 19.27 -6.51
N ALA A 110 -13.06 18.38 -5.73
CA ALA A 110 -13.26 18.57 -4.30
C ALA A 110 -11.92 18.74 -3.56
N ALA A 111 -10.95 17.87 -3.85
CA ALA A 111 -9.60 17.95 -3.30
C ALA A 111 -8.93 19.31 -3.63
N LEU A 112 -8.94 19.70 -4.89
CA LEU A 112 -8.30 20.93 -5.37
C LEU A 112 -8.90 22.19 -4.75
N ARG A 113 -10.24 22.25 -4.64
CA ARG A 113 -10.93 23.37 -3.96
C ARG A 113 -10.56 23.43 -2.48
N LYS A 114 -10.52 22.30 -1.79
CA LYS A 114 -10.11 22.22 -0.38
C LYS A 114 -8.64 22.60 -0.18
N ILE A 115 -7.77 22.27 -1.14
CA ILE A 115 -6.35 22.69 -1.14
C ILE A 115 -6.23 24.20 -1.37
N GLY A 116 -7.18 24.83 -2.08
CA GLY A 116 -7.23 26.27 -2.28
C GLY A 116 -7.06 26.71 -3.73
N PHE A 117 -7.35 25.85 -4.71
CA PHE A 117 -7.43 26.24 -6.13
C PHE A 117 -8.81 26.76 -6.51
N HIS A 118 -8.83 27.74 -7.41
CA HIS A 118 -10.03 28.14 -8.13
C HIS A 118 -10.15 27.31 -9.41
N THR A 119 -10.96 26.25 -9.36
CA THR A 119 -11.05 25.25 -10.45
C THR A 119 -11.98 25.67 -11.60
N GLY A 120 -12.78 26.70 -11.43
CA GLY A 120 -13.84 27.07 -12.36
C GLY A 120 -14.92 25.96 -12.47
N SER A 121 -15.65 25.97 -13.57
CA SER A 121 -16.48 24.86 -14.01
C SER A 121 -15.55 23.76 -14.55
N ALA A 122 -15.67 22.53 -14.03
CA ALA A 122 -14.82 21.44 -14.45
C ALA A 122 -15.44 20.62 -15.60
N TRP A 123 -16.75 20.70 -15.79
CA TRP A 123 -17.49 19.96 -16.82
C TRP A 123 -18.16 20.91 -17.79
N TYR A 124 -18.03 20.63 -19.09
CA TYR A 124 -18.65 21.39 -20.17
C TYR A 124 -19.40 20.42 -21.06
N LYS A 125 -20.67 20.73 -21.30
CA LYS A 125 -21.53 19.96 -22.19
C LYS A 125 -21.35 20.43 -23.63
N ILE A 126 -21.17 19.49 -24.55
CA ILE A 126 -20.91 19.73 -25.97
C ILE A 126 -21.96 19.01 -26.80
N PRO A 127 -22.90 19.72 -27.45
CA PRO A 127 -23.82 19.11 -28.37
C PRO A 127 -23.05 18.47 -29.56
N ALA A 128 -23.26 17.19 -29.81
CA ALA A 128 -22.56 16.47 -30.88
C ALA A 128 -22.75 17.10 -32.26
N ALA A 129 -23.93 17.65 -32.52
CA ALA A 129 -24.25 18.37 -33.75
C ALA A 129 -23.46 19.66 -34.00
N LYS A 130 -22.89 20.25 -32.92
CA LYS A 130 -22.06 21.46 -32.91
C LYS A 130 -20.67 21.20 -32.30
N ALA A 131 -20.20 19.96 -32.35
CA ALA A 131 -18.98 19.55 -31.67
C ALA A 131 -17.75 20.36 -32.07
N ALA A 132 -17.55 20.61 -33.39
CA ALA A 132 -16.40 21.35 -33.86
C ALA A 132 -16.34 22.78 -33.34
N GLU A 133 -17.44 23.51 -33.37
CA GLU A 133 -17.55 24.89 -32.83
C GLU A 133 -17.34 24.91 -31.34
N SER A 134 -18.00 24.01 -30.61
CA SER A 134 -17.93 23.95 -29.16
C SER A 134 -16.55 23.53 -28.66
N LEU A 135 -15.86 22.62 -29.35
CA LEU A 135 -14.50 22.21 -29.03
C LEU A 135 -13.50 23.33 -29.27
N GLU A 136 -13.68 24.09 -30.38
CA GLU A 136 -12.82 25.25 -30.66
C GLU A 136 -12.99 26.33 -29.57
N ALA A 137 -14.22 26.63 -29.14
CA ALA A 137 -14.46 27.57 -28.05
C ALA A 137 -13.81 27.12 -26.72
N GLN A 138 -13.83 25.82 -26.42
CA GLN A 138 -13.16 25.28 -25.22
C GLN A 138 -11.64 25.27 -25.37
N TRP A 139 -11.12 25.07 -26.58
CA TRP A 139 -9.69 25.20 -26.87
C TRP A 139 -9.23 26.65 -26.70
N GLU A 140 -9.96 27.62 -27.24
CA GLU A 140 -9.67 29.04 -27.06
C GLU A 140 -9.59 29.43 -25.60
N ALA A 141 -10.56 28.98 -24.80
CA ALA A 141 -10.58 29.24 -23.36
C ALA A 141 -9.38 28.58 -22.64
N LEU A 142 -8.99 27.36 -23.02
CA LEU A 142 -7.80 26.67 -22.51
C LEU A 142 -6.52 27.42 -22.89
N HIS A 143 -6.39 27.82 -24.15
CA HIS A 143 -5.24 28.57 -24.65
C HIS A 143 -5.10 29.94 -23.93
N LYS A 144 -6.21 30.63 -23.69
CA LYS A 144 -6.23 31.89 -22.92
C LYS A 144 -5.72 31.71 -21.49
N ASP A 145 -6.12 30.60 -20.82
CA ASP A 145 -5.61 30.26 -19.48
C ASP A 145 -4.11 29.97 -19.51
N LEU A 146 -3.63 29.21 -20.51
CA LEU A 146 -2.20 28.95 -20.69
C LEU A 146 -1.39 30.24 -20.92
N ALA A 147 -1.91 31.16 -21.74
CA ALA A 147 -1.28 32.46 -22.00
C ALA A 147 -1.22 33.35 -20.72
N ALA A 148 -2.16 33.18 -19.81
CA ALA A 148 -2.15 33.79 -18.49
C ALA A 148 -1.27 33.04 -17.46
N GLY A 149 -0.55 31.97 -17.85
CA GLY A 149 0.29 31.18 -16.98
C GLY A 149 -0.46 30.14 -16.10
N THR A 150 -1.74 29.91 -16.38
CA THR A 150 -2.60 28.98 -15.62
C THR A 150 -2.73 27.66 -16.38
N PRO A 151 -2.14 26.55 -15.88
CA PRO A 151 -2.31 25.23 -16.49
C PRO A 151 -3.70 24.66 -16.22
N SER A 152 -4.09 23.64 -16.99
CA SER A 152 -5.34 22.91 -16.77
C SER A 152 -5.10 21.42 -16.71
N ILE A 153 -5.78 20.71 -15.80
CA ILE A 153 -5.91 19.27 -15.81
C ILE A 153 -7.10 18.92 -16.71
N VAL A 154 -6.88 18.09 -17.72
CA VAL A 154 -7.94 17.59 -18.61
C VAL A 154 -8.12 16.09 -18.41
N CYS A 155 -9.39 15.62 -18.42
CA CYS A 155 -9.69 14.19 -18.54
C CYS A 155 -10.04 13.92 -19.99
N MET A 156 -9.40 12.92 -20.59
CA MET A 156 -9.56 12.57 -21.99
C MET A 156 -9.31 11.08 -22.20
N HIS A 157 -9.62 10.53 -23.36
CA HIS A 157 -9.23 9.18 -23.70
C HIS A 157 -7.69 9.05 -23.73
N TYR A 158 -7.17 7.94 -23.21
CA TYR A 158 -5.71 7.72 -23.16
C TYR A 158 -5.11 7.64 -24.57
N ASP A 159 -5.79 6.93 -25.48
CA ASP A 159 -5.43 6.76 -26.89
C ASP A 159 -6.68 6.68 -27.77
N GLY A 160 -6.51 6.38 -29.05
CA GLY A 160 -7.61 6.26 -30.02
C GLY A 160 -8.30 4.89 -30.05
N GLY A 161 -8.00 3.99 -29.13
CA GLY A 161 -8.62 2.67 -29.06
C GLY A 161 -10.11 2.73 -28.69
N ALA A 162 -10.90 1.74 -29.14
CA ALA A 162 -12.34 1.70 -28.89
C ALA A 162 -12.71 1.60 -27.40
N GLU A 163 -11.83 0.96 -26.59
CA GLU A 163 -11.99 0.80 -25.13
C GLU A 163 -10.93 1.58 -24.37
N SER A 164 -10.44 2.69 -24.94
CA SER A 164 -9.42 3.52 -24.31
C SER A 164 -9.90 4.05 -22.96
N PRO A 165 -9.15 3.82 -21.87
CA PRO A 165 -9.53 4.33 -20.55
C PRO A 165 -9.48 5.86 -20.52
N GLU A 166 -10.25 6.44 -19.63
CA GLU A 166 -10.16 7.85 -19.29
C GLU A 166 -8.89 8.12 -18.47
N HIS A 167 -8.24 9.25 -18.77
CA HIS A 167 -6.95 9.57 -18.21
C HIS A 167 -6.78 11.07 -18.02
N PHE A 168 -6.17 11.47 -16.90
CA PHE A 168 -5.85 12.87 -16.63
C PHE A 168 -4.46 13.23 -17.15
N ARG A 169 -4.36 14.40 -17.80
CA ARG A 169 -3.12 15.04 -18.26
C ARG A 169 -3.07 16.48 -17.80
N LEU A 170 -1.86 16.98 -17.50
CA LEU A 170 -1.65 18.39 -17.17
C LEU A 170 -1.19 19.13 -18.42
N VAL A 171 -2.06 19.96 -18.99
CA VAL A 171 -1.76 20.78 -20.18
C VAL A 171 -0.97 22.01 -19.78
N LEU A 172 0.17 22.23 -20.46
CA LEU A 172 1.17 23.25 -20.11
C LEU A 172 1.46 24.24 -21.24
N GLY A 173 1.07 23.95 -22.48
CA GLY A 173 1.40 24.85 -23.57
C GLY A 173 0.89 24.42 -24.93
N TYR A 174 1.22 25.24 -25.90
CA TYR A 174 0.92 25.05 -27.33
C TYR A 174 2.07 25.60 -28.17
N ASP A 175 2.43 24.90 -29.22
CA ASP A 175 3.41 25.30 -30.21
C ASP A 175 2.71 25.60 -31.55
N ALA A 176 2.62 26.87 -31.93
CA ALA A 176 1.95 27.32 -33.15
C ALA A 176 2.65 26.85 -34.43
N LYS A 177 3.98 26.62 -34.40
CA LYS A 177 4.73 26.20 -35.59
C LYS A 177 4.41 24.78 -35.99
N SER A 178 4.27 23.90 -35.00
CA SER A 178 3.99 22.48 -35.21
C SER A 178 2.52 22.11 -35.01
N ASP A 179 1.66 23.05 -34.60
CA ASP A 179 0.27 22.82 -34.16
C ASP A 179 0.17 21.69 -33.14
N GLU A 180 0.95 21.80 -32.06
CA GLU A 180 1.05 20.79 -31.03
C GLU A 180 0.70 21.30 -29.65
N VAL A 181 -0.11 20.53 -28.93
CA VAL A 181 -0.39 20.70 -27.50
C VAL A 181 0.75 20.10 -26.70
N ILE A 182 1.23 20.83 -25.69
CA ILE A 182 2.31 20.41 -24.79
C ILE A 182 1.72 20.10 -23.43
N TYR A 183 2.02 18.91 -22.90
CA TYR A 183 1.44 18.41 -21.65
C TYR A 183 2.39 17.51 -20.88
N ASN A 184 2.16 17.35 -19.58
CA ASN A 184 2.77 16.29 -18.79
C ASN A 184 1.86 15.07 -18.75
N GLU A 185 2.46 13.89 -19.06
CA GLU A 185 1.82 12.57 -19.01
C GLU A 185 2.24 11.84 -17.73
N PRO A 186 1.34 11.70 -16.73
CA PRO A 186 1.71 11.08 -15.46
C PRO A 186 1.90 9.57 -15.55
N ALA A 187 1.40 8.88 -16.56
CA ALA A 187 1.57 7.43 -16.72
C ALA A 187 2.99 7.04 -17.16
N ASP A 188 3.70 7.94 -17.84
CA ASP A 188 5.01 7.67 -18.39
C ASP A 188 6.14 8.15 -17.46
N GLU A 189 7.24 7.40 -17.35
CA GLU A 189 8.44 7.86 -16.63
C GLU A 189 9.08 9.10 -17.27
N ARG A 190 9.08 9.16 -18.59
CA ARG A 190 9.55 10.30 -19.40
C ARG A 190 8.37 11.11 -19.93
N GLY A 191 7.39 11.36 -19.05
CA GLY A 191 6.15 12.02 -19.41
C GLY A 191 6.19 13.56 -19.40
N ALA A 192 7.35 14.16 -19.10
CA ALA A 192 7.48 15.61 -19.06
C ALA A 192 7.41 16.22 -20.47
N TYR A 193 6.61 17.30 -20.62
CA TYR A 193 6.50 18.10 -21.83
C TYR A 193 6.28 17.28 -23.12
N ARG A 194 5.46 16.25 -23.03
CA ARG A 194 5.00 15.47 -24.20
C ARG A 194 4.23 16.38 -25.15
N ARG A 195 4.21 15.99 -26.43
CA ARG A 195 3.57 16.75 -27.48
C ARG A 195 2.60 15.86 -28.26
N MET A 196 1.46 16.40 -28.64
CA MET A 196 0.56 15.78 -29.61
C MET A 196 -0.05 16.85 -30.52
N LYS A 197 -0.39 16.48 -31.74
CA LYS A 197 -1.10 17.40 -32.68
C LYS A 197 -2.39 17.88 -32.05
N ARG A 198 -2.72 19.16 -32.20
CA ARG A 198 -3.96 19.75 -31.67
C ARG A 198 -5.20 19.00 -32.19
N ALA A 199 -5.21 18.59 -33.45
CA ALA A 199 -6.30 17.78 -34.00
C ALA A 199 -6.48 16.44 -33.25
N ALA A 200 -5.39 15.76 -32.91
CA ALA A 200 -5.44 14.53 -32.09
C ALA A 200 -5.92 14.81 -30.67
N PHE A 201 -5.43 15.88 -30.04
CA PHE A 201 -5.89 16.33 -28.73
C PHE A 201 -7.42 16.58 -28.72
N LEU A 202 -7.93 17.35 -29.68
CA LEU A 202 -9.35 17.65 -29.78
C LEU A 202 -10.21 16.43 -30.10
N SER A 203 -9.66 15.39 -30.74
CA SER A 203 -10.38 14.15 -31.00
C SER A 203 -10.47 13.25 -29.75
N LEU A 204 -9.47 13.25 -28.89
CA LEU A 204 -9.38 12.45 -27.68
C LEU A 204 -10.02 13.11 -26.44
N TRP A 205 -10.13 14.44 -26.43
CA TRP A 205 -10.58 15.19 -25.27
C TRP A 205 -12.06 14.98 -24.91
N PRO A 206 -13.02 14.95 -25.86
CA PRO A 206 -14.43 14.76 -25.52
C PRO A 206 -14.71 13.31 -25.07
N LEU A 207 -15.32 13.17 -23.89
CA LEU A 207 -15.83 11.93 -23.35
C LEU A 207 -17.25 11.71 -23.88
N LYS A 208 -17.43 10.70 -24.71
CA LYS A 208 -18.66 10.49 -25.51
C LYS A 208 -19.62 9.51 -24.81
N TYR A 209 -20.02 9.81 -23.58
CA TYR A 209 -20.97 8.98 -22.83
C TYR A 209 -22.38 8.93 -23.43
N ASP A 210 -22.77 9.97 -24.16
CA ASP A 210 -24.03 10.08 -24.88
C ASP A 210 -23.77 10.44 -26.33
N ALA A 211 -24.55 9.86 -27.26
CA ALA A 211 -24.37 10.08 -28.71
C ALA A 211 -24.70 11.51 -29.12
N ARG A 212 -25.57 12.21 -28.40
CA ARG A 212 -26.05 13.56 -28.74
C ARG A 212 -25.36 14.67 -27.95
N GLU A 213 -24.84 14.36 -26.76
CA GLU A 213 -24.19 15.34 -25.89
C GLU A 213 -22.91 14.74 -25.28
N TRP A 214 -21.76 15.28 -25.64
CA TRP A 214 -20.48 14.85 -25.10
C TRP A 214 -20.12 15.68 -23.85
N THR A 215 -19.22 15.16 -23.04
CA THR A 215 -18.71 15.82 -21.84
C THR A 215 -17.23 16.15 -22.02
N LEU A 216 -16.86 17.40 -21.83
CA LEU A 216 -15.47 17.82 -21.66
C LEU A 216 -15.15 18.02 -20.20
N VAL A 217 -13.96 17.57 -19.81
CA VAL A 217 -13.42 17.85 -18.47
C VAL A 217 -12.18 18.73 -18.61
N ARG A 218 -12.23 19.90 -17.98
CA ARG A 218 -11.12 20.85 -17.85
C ARG A 218 -11.14 21.46 -16.46
N ILE A 219 -10.14 21.15 -15.67
CA ILE A 219 -9.98 21.68 -14.32
C ILE A 219 -8.90 22.76 -14.37
N ARG A 220 -9.27 24.01 -14.20
CA ARG A 220 -8.38 25.15 -14.17
C ARG A 220 -7.56 25.15 -12.87
N MET A 221 -6.25 25.30 -12.98
CA MET A 221 -5.33 25.26 -11.84
C MET A 221 -4.91 26.66 -11.41
N GLU A 222 -5.88 27.53 -11.19
CA GLU A 222 -5.63 28.90 -10.72
C GLU A 222 -5.41 28.89 -9.20
N PRO A 223 -4.22 29.31 -8.71
CA PRO A 223 -3.94 29.28 -7.28
C PRO A 223 -4.70 30.40 -6.55
N GLY A 224 -5.43 29.99 -5.50
CA GLY A 224 -5.95 30.89 -4.47
C GLY A 224 -5.07 30.81 -3.21
N ARG A 225 -5.68 30.82 -2.04
CA ARG A 225 -4.98 30.65 -0.76
C ARG A 225 -4.71 29.16 -0.51
N LEU A 226 -3.54 28.68 -0.95
CA LEU A 226 -3.18 27.27 -0.80
C LEU A 226 -2.91 26.90 0.65
N SER A 227 -3.49 25.78 1.12
CA SER A 227 -3.21 25.20 2.43
C SER A 227 -1.77 24.65 2.52
N SER A 228 -1.18 24.71 3.71
CA SER A 228 0.12 24.07 3.97
C SER A 228 -0.08 22.56 4.13
N GLY A 229 0.60 21.77 3.30
CA GLY A 229 0.66 20.33 3.49
C GLY A 229 1.39 19.97 4.80
N LYS A 230 0.82 19.06 5.58
CA LYS A 230 1.51 18.40 6.68
C LYS A 230 1.67 16.94 6.30
N THR A 231 2.88 16.40 6.46
CA THR A 231 3.13 14.96 6.44
C THR A 231 2.60 14.37 7.74
N SER A 232 1.91 13.24 7.65
CA SER A 232 1.45 12.47 8.83
C SER A 232 2.51 11.44 9.20
N ASP A 233 2.72 11.23 10.51
CA ASP A 233 3.55 10.12 11.02
C ASP A 233 2.80 8.78 11.03
N SER A 234 1.52 8.77 10.68
CA SER A 234 0.66 7.58 10.56
C SER A 234 0.22 7.38 9.11
N PHE A 235 -0.16 6.14 8.78
CA PHE A 235 -0.72 5.82 7.47
C PHE A 235 -1.94 6.68 7.16
N THR A 236 -1.98 7.21 5.94
CA THR A 236 -3.03 8.10 5.45
C THR A 236 -4.11 7.32 4.67
N PRO A 237 -5.27 7.91 4.37
CA PRO A 237 -6.25 7.31 3.46
C PRO A 237 -5.66 6.90 2.11
N ALA A 238 -4.72 7.67 1.57
CA ALA A 238 -4.01 7.34 0.32
C ALA A 238 -3.20 6.05 0.45
N ASP A 239 -2.48 5.85 1.56
CA ASP A 239 -1.72 4.63 1.82
C ASP A 239 -2.64 3.40 1.83
N TYR A 240 -3.79 3.50 2.52
CA TYR A 240 -4.78 2.43 2.55
C TYR A 240 -5.41 2.18 1.18
N ALA A 241 -5.72 3.21 0.40
CA ALA A 241 -6.24 3.05 -0.95
C ALA A 241 -5.25 2.31 -1.85
N GLN A 242 -3.97 2.71 -1.83
CA GLN A 242 -2.89 2.05 -2.59
C GLN A 242 -2.66 0.61 -2.12
N HIS A 243 -2.72 0.36 -0.81
CA HIS A 243 -2.62 -0.99 -0.26
C HIS A 243 -3.78 -1.88 -0.72
N LEU A 244 -5.01 -1.37 -0.65
CA LEU A 244 -6.22 -2.10 -1.05
C LEU A 244 -6.30 -2.38 -2.55
N MET A 245 -5.77 -1.51 -3.42
CA MET A 245 -5.65 -1.78 -4.86
C MET A 245 -4.80 -3.02 -5.14
N LYS A 246 -3.72 -3.21 -4.36
CA LYS A 246 -2.86 -4.41 -4.45
C LYS A 246 -3.54 -5.62 -3.83
N LEU A 247 -4.14 -5.45 -2.65
CA LEU A 247 -4.79 -6.51 -1.89
C LEU A 247 -5.97 -7.14 -2.65
N LYS A 248 -6.83 -6.33 -3.28
CA LYS A 248 -7.98 -6.82 -4.06
C LYS A 248 -7.59 -7.79 -5.18
N LYS A 249 -6.36 -7.68 -5.71
CA LYS A 249 -5.84 -8.62 -6.73
C LYS A 249 -5.48 -9.99 -6.16
N LYS A 250 -5.23 -10.08 -4.83
CA LYS A 250 -4.92 -11.35 -4.13
C LYS A 250 -6.17 -12.09 -3.68
N ILE A 251 -7.29 -11.39 -3.52
CA ILE A 251 -8.53 -11.98 -3.02
C ILE A 251 -9.13 -12.90 -4.07
N PRO A 252 -9.39 -14.18 -3.75
CA PRO A 252 -9.75 -15.19 -4.75
C PRO A 252 -11.21 -15.14 -5.23
N GLY A 253 -11.89 -14.02 -5.11
CA GLY A 253 -13.28 -13.81 -5.55
C GLY A 253 -14.20 -13.27 -4.46
N GLN A 254 -15.51 -13.47 -4.63
CA GLN A 254 -16.52 -13.01 -3.66
C GLN A 254 -16.46 -13.79 -2.33
N GLY A 255 -17.05 -13.24 -1.28
CA GLY A 255 -17.18 -13.88 0.02
C GLY A 255 -16.14 -13.45 1.06
N PHE A 256 -15.32 -12.45 0.75
CA PHE A 256 -14.41 -11.83 1.71
C PHE A 256 -14.88 -10.43 2.08
N ALA A 257 -14.92 -10.15 3.37
CA ALA A 257 -15.09 -8.81 3.90
C ALA A 257 -13.74 -8.18 4.20
N ILE A 258 -13.60 -6.88 3.94
CA ILE A 258 -12.39 -6.11 4.21
C ILE A 258 -12.74 -4.99 5.19
N VAL A 259 -11.88 -4.74 6.16
CA VAL A 259 -12.02 -3.66 7.14
C VAL A 259 -10.65 -2.99 7.33
N ILE A 260 -10.57 -1.69 7.09
CA ILE A 260 -9.40 -0.91 7.52
C ILE A 260 -9.47 -0.76 9.03
N GLN A 261 -8.48 -1.31 9.72
CA GLN A 261 -8.31 -1.20 11.17
C GLN A 261 -6.88 -0.76 11.46
N PRO A 262 -6.59 0.55 11.47
CA PRO A 262 -5.24 1.05 11.64
C PRO A 262 -4.48 0.41 12.82
N PRO A 263 -3.19 0.03 12.63
CA PRO A 263 -2.40 0.16 11.40
C PRO A 263 -2.53 -1.03 10.42
N PHE A 264 -3.57 -1.86 10.56
CA PHE A 264 -3.81 -3.08 9.79
C PHE A 264 -4.97 -2.95 8.79
N VAL A 265 -4.99 -3.88 7.83
CA VAL A 265 -6.18 -4.21 7.05
C VAL A 265 -6.62 -5.62 7.43
N VAL A 266 -7.88 -5.78 7.85
CA VAL A 266 -8.45 -7.06 8.27
C VAL A 266 -9.29 -7.62 7.14
N ILE A 267 -9.03 -8.86 6.75
CA ILE A 267 -9.74 -9.58 5.70
C ILE A 267 -10.32 -10.87 6.30
N GLY A 268 -11.59 -11.15 6.07
CA GLY A 268 -12.18 -12.38 6.59
C GLY A 268 -13.27 -12.95 5.69
N ASP A 269 -13.48 -14.27 5.77
CA ASP A 269 -14.50 -15.01 5.03
C ASP A 269 -15.75 -15.34 5.89
N GLU A 270 -15.87 -14.72 7.06
CA GLU A 270 -17.11 -14.66 7.83
C GLU A 270 -18.03 -13.55 7.30
N PRO A 271 -19.32 -13.52 7.69
CA PRO A 271 -20.20 -12.41 7.37
C PRO A 271 -19.58 -11.04 7.71
N PRO A 272 -19.78 -9.98 6.91
CA PRO A 272 -19.14 -8.67 7.10
C PRO A 272 -19.27 -8.08 8.50
N ALA A 273 -20.46 -8.24 9.13
CA ALA A 273 -20.70 -7.79 10.50
C ALA A 273 -19.82 -8.52 11.52
N THR A 274 -19.53 -9.80 11.28
CA THR A 274 -18.66 -10.62 12.15
C THR A 274 -17.20 -10.21 11.99
N VAL A 275 -16.72 -10.02 10.76
CA VAL A 275 -15.36 -9.54 10.50
C VAL A 275 -15.14 -8.17 11.14
N LYS A 276 -16.11 -7.25 10.97
CA LYS A 276 -16.08 -5.92 11.61
C LYS A 276 -16.03 -6.02 13.14
N ARG A 277 -16.84 -6.87 13.74
CA ARG A 277 -16.82 -7.08 15.20
C ARG A 277 -15.46 -7.59 15.67
N ARG A 278 -14.88 -8.62 15.01
CA ARG A 278 -13.55 -9.15 15.35
C ARG A 278 -12.45 -8.10 15.18
N SER A 279 -12.53 -7.32 14.12
CA SER A 279 -11.61 -6.20 13.88
C SER A 279 -11.62 -5.20 15.06
N LEU A 280 -12.80 -4.90 15.61
CA LEU A 280 -12.93 -3.98 16.74
C LEU A 280 -12.58 -4.63 18.08
N SER A 281 -13.16 -5.82 18.36
CA SER A 281 -13.08 -6.44 19.68
C SER A 281 -11.76 -7.18 19.94
N THR A 282 -11.00 -7.51 18.89
CA THR A 282 -9.72 -8.19 19.04
C THR A 282 -8.57 -7.31 18.53
N VAL A 283 -8.60 -6.91 17.25
CA VAL A 283 -7.46 -6.19 16.65
C VAL A 283 -7.32 -4.79 17.24
N LYS A 284 -8.38 -3.97 17.16
CA LYS A 284 -8.35 -2.61 17.72
C LYS A 284 -8.07 -2.62 19.21
N TRP A 285 -8.77 -3.48 19.95
CA TRP A 285 -8.58 -3.62 21.38
C TRP A 285 -7.12 -3.96 21.72
N ALA A 286 -6.52 -4.96 21.06
CA ALA A 286 -5.13 -5.34 21.31
C ALA A 286 -4.16 -4.20 20.96
N VAL A 287 -4.33 -3.56 19.80
CA VAL A 287 -3.50 -2.41 19.38
C VAL A 287 -3.57 -1.28 20.41
N ASP A 288 -4.77 -0.85 20.79
CA ASP A 288 -4.94 0.25 21.75
C ASP A 288 -4.28 -0.07 23.10
N LYS A 289 -4.48 -1.29 23.61
CA LYS A 289 -3.91 -1.70 24.91
C LYS A 289 -2.40 -1.89 24.86
N LEU A 290 -1.86 -2.45 23.78
CA LEU A 290 -0.42 -2.63 23.59
C LEU A 290 0.29 -1.27 23.43
N LYS A 291 -0.29 -0.34 22.65
CA LYS A 291 0.23 1.02 22.54
C LYS A 291 0.20 1.76 23.87
N ALA A 292 -0.88 1.65 24.63
CA ALA A 292 -0.96 2.27 25.96
C ALA A 292 0.04 1.67 26.98
N ALA A 293 0.45 0.41 26.81
CA ALA A 293 1.38 -0.26 27.71
C ALA A 293 2.85 -0.10 27.31
N TYR A 294 3.18 -0.18 26.01
CA TYR A 294 4.56 -0.39 25.54
C TYR A 294 4.97 0.48 24.36
N PHE A 295 4.10 0.65 23.32
CA PHE A 295 4.53 1.05 21.99
C PHE A 295 4.09 2.47 21.64
N THR A 296 5.00 3.24 21.04
CA THR A 296 4.74 4.62 20.60
C THR A 296 4.65 4.74 19.09
N LYS A 297 5.21 3.77 18.35
CA LYS A 297 5.23 3.76 16.89
C LYS A 297 4.36 2.64 16.37
N ASP A 298 3.66 2.90 15.27
CA ASP A 298 2.99 1.87 14.49
C ASP A 298 4.02 1.04 13.68
N PRO A 299 3.67 -0.16 13.23
CA PRO A 299 4.48 -0.92 12.25
C PRO A 299 4.86 -0.05 11.07
N ALA A 300 6.04 -0.28 10.49
CA ALA A 300 6.56 0.53 9.38
C ALA A 300 5.74 0.38 8.08
N GLU A 301 4.88 -0.62 7.99
CA GLU A 301 4.05 -0.92 6.82
C GLU A 301 2.66 -1.38 7.25
N ILE A 302 1.67 -1.18 6.37
CA ILE A 302 0.34 -1.75 6.53
C ILE A 302 0.44 -3.26 6.36
N LEU A 303 0.02 -4.01 7.37
CA LEU A 303 0.01 -5.46 7.37
C LEU A 303 -1.42 -5.98 7.21
N ASP A 304 -1.55 -7.08 6.47
CA ASP A 304 -2.82 -7.79 6.31
C ASP A 304 -3.07 -8.76 7.48
N ILE A 305 -4.29 -8.77 8.01
CA ILE A 305 -4.76 -9.79 8.95
C ILE A 305 -5.86 -10.59 8.27
N TRP A 306 -5.56 -11.86 7.92
CA TRP A 306 -6.49 -12.77 7.28
C TRP A 306 -7.16 -13.67 8.32
N LEU A 307 -8.47 -13.52 8.47
CA LEU A 307 -9.29 -14.28 9.42
C LEU A 307 -10.11 -15.32 8.66
N PHE A 308 -9.68 -16.57 8.67
CA PHE A 308 -10.42 -17.68 8.08
C PHE A 308 -11.35 -18.30 9.12
N LYS A 309 -12.61 -18.44 8.76
CA LYS A 309 -13.69 -18.80 9.68
C LYS A 309 -13.55 -20.14 10.38
N ASP A 310 -12.85 -21.11 9.74
CA ASP A 310 -12.63 -22.46 10.25
C ASP A 310 -11.37 -23.11 9.66
N LYS A 311 -11.04 -24.31 10.15
CA LYS A 311 -9.87 -25.06 9.71
C LYS A 311 -9.88 -25.35 8.20
N ALA A 312 -11.01 -25.74 7.64
CA ALA A 312 -11.11 -26.09 6.22
C ALA A 312 -10.86 -24.88 5.33
N SER A 313 -11.45 -23.72 5.68
CA SER A 313 -11.21 -22.45 5.02
C SER A 313 -9.75 -22.01 5.16
N TYR A 314 -9.19 -22.09 6.37
CA TYR A 314 -7.80 -21.75 6.65
C TYR A 314 -6.82 -22.56 5.79
N GLU A 315 -6.93 -23.89 5.78
CA GLU A 315 -6.04 -24.78 4.98
C GLU A 315 -6.18 -24.52 3.48
N LYS A 316 -7.43 -24.37 3.00
CA LYS A 316 -7.75 -24.08 1.59
C LYS A 316 -7.12 -22.77 1.13
N HIS A 317 -7.37 -21.69 1.87
CA HIS A 317 -6.97 -20.34 1.45
C HIS A 317 -5.51 -20.06 1.74
N ALA A 318 -4.91 -20.61 2.81
CA ALA A 318 -3.47 -20.53 3.04
C ALA A 318 -2.69 -21.14 1.86
N SER A 319 -3.10 -22.33 1.40
CA SER A 319 -2.47 -22.95 0.23
C SER A 319 -2.69 -22.16 -1.06
N ARG A 320 -3.89 -21.62 -1.27
CA ARG A 320 -4.24 -20.91 -2.51
C ARG A 320 -3.63 -19.52 -2.62
N ILE A 321 -3.69 -18.73 -1.53
CA ILE A 321 -3.28 -17.30 -1.52
C ILE A 321 -1.79 -17.17 -1.23
N PHE A 322 -1.30 -17.92 -0.21
CA PHE A 322 0.06 -17.80 0.31
C PHE A 322 0.98 -18.91 -0.17
N ARG A 323 0.46 -19.87 -0.95
CA ARG A 323 1.22 -21.04 -1.47
C ARG A 323 1.95 -21.84 -0.37
N THR A 324 1.43 -21.79 0.84
CA THR A 324 2.00 -22.40 2.03
C THR A 324 0.99 -23.36 2.64
N ARG A 325 1.43 -24.59 2.96
CA ARG A 325 0.63 -25.51 3.77
C ARG A 325 0.85 -25.18 5.23
N PRO A 326 -0.19 -24.80 5.99
CA PRO A 326 -0.03 -24.48 7.40
C PRO A 326 0.53 -25.65 8.20
N THR A 327 1.50 -25.37 9.07
CA THR A 327 2.09 -26.37 10.00
C THR A 327 1.44 -26.32 11.38
N THR A 328 0.63 -25.31 11.65
CA THR A 328 -0.08 -25.08 12.90
C THR A 328 -1.58 -24.91 12.63
N PRO A 329 -2.46 -25.42 13.49
CA PRO A 329 -3.91 -25.26 13.33
C PRO A 329 -4.42 -23.88 13.70
N PHE A 330 -3.61 -23.01 14.29
CA PHE A 330 -4.00 -21.73 14.89
C PHE A 330 -3.85 -20.56 13.92
N GLY A 331 -2.63 -20.35 13.44
CA GLY A 331 -2.24 -19.26 12.57
C GLY A 331 -0.73 -19.09 12.51
N TYR A 332 -0.26 -18.18 11.66
CA TYR A 332 1.16 -17.86 11.51
C TYR A 332 1.33 -16.48 10.88
N TYR A 333 2.51 -15.89 11.03
CA TYR A 333 2.93 -14.72 10.27
C TYR A 333 3.67 -15.12 8.99
N SER A 334 3.19 -14.67 7.84
CA SER A 334 3.90 -14.79 6.56
C SER A 334 4.81 -13.58 6.34
N HIS A 335 6.11 -13.78 6.51
CA HIS A 335 7.12 -12.73 6.25
C HIS A 335 7.11 -12.30 4.77
N ALA A 336 6.97 -13.26 3.84
CA ALA A 336 6.97 -13.00 2.40
C ALA A 336 5.76 -12.16 1.96
N ASP A 337 4.60 -12.42 2.54
CA ASP A 337 3.35 -11.73 2.21
C ASP A 337 3.02 -10.58 3.15
N ARG A 338 3.77 -10.44 4.25
CA ARG A 338 3.53 -9.43 5.31
C ARG A 338 2.12 -9.53 5.86
N ALA A 339 1.72 -10.74 6.21
CA ALA A 339 0.36 -11.07 6.58
C ALA A 339 0.30 -12.00 7.81
N LEU A 340 -0.62 -11.70 8.71
CA LEU A 340 -1.05 -12.58 9.77
C LEU A 340 -2.17 -13.47 9.23
N VAL A 341 -1.97 -14.78 9.19
CA VAL A 341 -2.87 -15.76 8.56
C VAL A 341 -3.47 -16.66 9.63
N MET A 342 -4.76 -16.48 9.96
CA MET A 342 -5.36 -16.99 11.17
C MET A 342 -6.54 -17.93 10.91
N ASN A 343 -6.60 -19.06 11.62
CA ASN A 343 -7.82 -19.85 11.82
C ASN A 343 -8.56 -19.26 13.02
N ILE A 344 -9.52 -18.36 12.80
CA ILE A 344 -10.17 -17.63 13.90
C ILE A 344 -11.12 -18.49 14.73
N ALA A 345 -11.50 -19.68 14.27
CA ALA A 345 -12.29 -20.63 15.06
C ALA A 345 -11.56 -21.12 16.30
N THR A 346 -10.23 -21.07 16.32
CA THR A 346 -9.42 -21.45 17.49
C THR A 346 -9.33 -20.34 18.57
N GLY A 347 -9.96 -19.20 18.33
CA GLY A 347 -9.95 -18.03 19.21
C GLY A 347 -9.00 -16.91 18.76
N GLY A 348 -9.08 -15.78 19.46
CA GLY A 348 -8.30 -14.58 19.14
C GLY A 348 -6.88 -14.55 19.74
N GLY A 349 -6.52 -15.51 20.57
CA GLY A 349 -5.28 -15.45 21.35
C GLY A 349 -4.02 -15.47 20.48
N THR A 350 -3.93 -16.37 19.52
CA THR A 350 -2.80 -16.41 18.58
C THR A 350 -2.72 -15.13 17.75
N LEU A 351 -3.87 -14.53 17.39
CA LEU A 351 -3.89 -13.25 16.69
C LEU A 351 -3.27 -12.13 17.54
N VAL A 352 -3.58 -12.07 18.84
CA VAL A 352 -2.98 -11.06 19.74
C VAL A 352 -1.48 -11.29 19.89
N HIS A 353 -1.03 -12.54 19.97
CA HIS A 353 0.40 -12.90 19.94
C HIS A 353 1.09 -12.34 18.69
N GLU A 354 0.55 -12.64 17.51
CA GLU A 354 1.13 -12.21 16.24
C GLU A 354 1.10 -10.68 16.05
N ILE A 355 0.13 -9.98 16.64
CA ILE A 355 0.09 -8.50 16.63
C ILE A 355 1.24 -7.89 17.44
N VAL A 356 1.73 -8.54 18.48
CA VAL A 356 2.85 -8.02 19.28
C VAL A 356 4.11 -7.85 18.44
N HIS A 357 4.42 -8.81 17.57
CA HIS A 357 5.70 -8.86 16.84
C HIS A 357 5.96 -7.65 15.94
N PRO A 358 5.06 -7.20 15.06
CA PRO A 358 5.29 -6.01 14.25
C PRO A 358 5.44 -4.72 15.07
N PHE A 359 4.77 -4.63 16.22
CA PHE A 359 4.98 -3.51 17.13
C PHE A 359 6.33 -3.59 17.84
N VAL A 360 6.77 -4.77 18.26
CA VAL A 360 8.14 -4.96 18.81
C VAL A 360 9.16 -4.58 17.73
N ALA A 361 9.01 -5.06 16.51
CA ALA A 361 9.92 -4.74 15.41
C ALA A 361 10.04 -3.23 15.14
N ALA A 362 8.94 -2.48 15.25
CA ALA A 362 8.92 -1.03 15.04
C ALA A 362 9.46 -0.22 16.22
N ASN A 363 9.32 -0.73 17.45
CA ASN A 363 9.66 0.01 18.68
C ASN A 363 10.95 -0.49 19.36
N PHE A 364 11.30 -1.77 19.18
CA PHE A 364 12.46 -2.40 19.78
C PHE A 364 13.08 -3.43 18.81
N PRO A 365 13.68 -2.98 17.69
CA PRO A 365 14.20 -3.87 16.64
C PRO A 365 15.22 -4.90 17.12
N GLU A 366 16.03 -4.55 18.13
CA GLU A 366 17.05 -5.42 18.73
C GLU A 366 16.50 -6.34 19.81
N CYS A 367 15.17 -6.41 20.01
CA CYS A 367 14.55 -7.24 21.04
C CYS A 367 14.94 -8.72 20.86
N PRO A 368 15.57 -9.39 21.85
CA PRO A 368 15.94 -10.77 21.73
C PRO A 368 14.70 -11.67 21.70
N ALA A 369 14.84 -12.82 21.01
CA ALA A 369 13.73 -13.77 20.77
C ALA A 369 13.01 -14.17 22.07
N TRP A 370 13.74 -14.42 23.16
CA TRP A 370 13.13 -14.83 24.43
C TRP A 370 12.11 -13.81 24.94
N PHE A 371 12.40 -12.50 24.82
CA PHE A 371 11.48 -11.48 25.34
C PHE A 371 10.38 -11.15 24.34
N ASN A 372 10.69 -11.12 23.03
CA ASN A 372 9.69 -10.95 21.98
C ASN A 372 8.62 -12.05 22.05
N GLU A 373 9.04 -13.30 22.12
CA GLU A 373 8.15 -14.46 22.25
C GLU A 373 7.51 -14.56 23.64
N GLY A 374 8.25 -14.20 24.68
CA GLY A 374 7.73 -14.13 26.04
C GLY A 374 6.54 -13.17 26.15
N LEU A 375 6.66 -11.99 25.54
CA LEU A 375 5.62 -10.97 25.51
C LEU A 375 4.45 -11.40 24.61
N GLY A 376 4.72 -11.87 23.37
CA GLY A 376 3.71 -12.38 22.46
C GLY A 376 2.90 -13.52 23.09
N SER A 377 3.59 -14.55 23.62
CA SER A 377 2.92 -15.71 24.22
C SER A 377 2.22 -15.39 25.55
N LEU A 378 2.62 -14.35 26.28
CA LEU A 378 1.87 -13.88 27.44
C LEU A 378 0.44 -13.52 27.05
N TYR A 379 0.27 -12.85 25.92
CA TYR A 379 -1.02 -12.37 25.45
C TYR A 379 -1.81 -13.35 24.58
N GLU A 380 -1.32 -14.61 24.42
CA GLU A 380 -2.13 -15.71 23.85
C GLU A 380 -3.42 -15.99 24.64
N GLN A 381 -3.40 -15.71 25.94
CA GLN A 381 -4.58 -15.75 26.82
C GLN A 381 -4.68 -14.40 27.51
N SER A 382 -5.24 -13.43 26.81
CA SER A 382 -5.27 -12.05 27.30
C SER A 382 -6.64 -11.62 27.82
N GLY A 383 -6.62 -10.67 28.71
CA GLY A 383 -7.77 -9.97 29.24
C GLY A 383 -7.44 -8.53 29.60
N GLU A 384 -8.31 -7.92 30.40
CA GLU A 384 -8.13 -6.55 30.86
C GLU A 384 -8.26 -6.48 32.39
N ARG A 385 -7.37 -5.71 33.02
CA ARG A 385 -7.44 -5.36 34.44
C ARG A 385 -7.05 -3.87 34.58
N ASP A 386 -7.92 -3.08 35.20
CA ASP A 386 -7.71 -1.64 35.40
C ASP A 386 -7.35 -0.87 34.11
N GLY A 387 -8.08 -1.16 33.04
CA GLY A 387 -7.89 -0.55 31.73
C GLY A 387 -6.65 -1.02 30.95
N ARG A 388 -5.88 -1.98 31.47
CA ARG A 388 -4.62 -2.49 30.92
C ARG A 388 -4.75 -3.91 30.43
N ILE A 389 -4.03 -4.23 29.35
CA ILE A 389 -3.90 -5.61 28.91
C ILE A 389 -3.14 -6.43 29.92
N ILE A 390 -3.65 -7.61 30.23
CA ILE A 390 -2.98 -8.63 31.05
C ILE A 390 -3.01 -9.98 30.34
N GLY A 391 -2.01 -10.80 30.62
CA GLY A 391 -1.99 -12.21 30.28
C GLY A 391 -2.46 -13.07 31.44
N HIS A 392 -3.27 -14.10 31.15
CA HIS A 392 -3.66 -15.13 32.11
C HIS A 392 -2.76 -16.38 31.97
N THR A 393 -2.90 -17.35 32.87
CA THR A 393 -2.31 -18.66 32.67
C THR A 393 -2.84 -19.32 31.40
N ASN A 394 -2.07 -20.24 30.78
CA ASN A 394 -2.49 -20.93 29.58
C ASN A 394 -1.97 -22.38 29.53
N TRP A 395 -2.28 -23.09 28.47
CA TRP A 395 -1.95 -24.50 28.24
C TRP A 395 -0.44 -24.84 28.35
N ARG A 396 0.46 -23.86 28.20
CA ARG A 396 1.91 -24.07 28.33
C ARG A 396 2.34 -24.35 29.79
N LEU A 397 1.46 -24.05 30.78
CA LEU A 397 1.76 -24.21 32.20
C LEU A 397 2.11 -25.65 32.57
N ALA A 398 1.28 -26.62 32.15
CA ALA A 398 1.47 -28.02 32.50
C ALA A 398 2.82 -28.55 32.00
N GLY A 399 3.24 -28.16 30.79
CA GLY A 399 4.54 -28.50 30.23
C GLY A 399 5.70 -27.94 31.04
N LEU A 400 5.60 -26.66 31.40
CA LEU A 400 6.60 -25.96 32.21
C LEU A 400 6.73 -26.59 33.61
N GLN A 401 5.61 -26.82 34.30
CA GLN A 401 5.60 -27.47 35.60
C GLN A 401 6.25 -28.86 35.56
N LYS A 402 6.00 -29.64 34.50
CA LYS A 402 6.66 -30.92 34.29
C LYS A 402 8.17 -30.78 34.08
N ALA A 403 8.61 -29.75 33.32
CA ALA A 403 10.03 -29.46 33.11
C ALA A 403 10.72 -29.04 34.43
N ILE A 404 10.08 -28.20 35.25
CA ILE A 404 10.57 -27.79 36.55
C ILE A 404 10.80 -29.02 37.50
N ARG A 405 9.78 -29.86 37.63
CA ARG A 405 9.89 -31.10 38.43
C ARG A 405 11.01 -32.02 37.96
N LYS A 406 11.34 -31.99 36.66
CA LYS A 406 12.44 -32.77 36.08
C LYS A 406 13.78 -32.03 36.08
N LYS A 407 13.86 -30.83 36.68
CA LYS A 407 15.05 -29.96 36.69
C LYS A 407 15.64 -29.69 35.28
N ARG A 408 14.76 -29.48 34.29
CA ARG A 408 15.14 -29.27 32.88
C ARG A 408 15.00 -27.81 32.43
N VAL A 409 14.50 -26.93 33.28
CA VAL A 409 14.36 -25.50 32.95
C VAL A 409 15.73 -24.83 33.10
N PRO A 410 16.26 -24.18 32.07
CA PRO A 410 17.57 -23.53 32.13
C PRO A 410 17.58 -22.35 33.07
N SER A 411 18.77 -21.83 33.41
CA SER A 411 18.93 -20.60 34.18
C SER A 411 18.38 -19.41 33.38
N PHE A 412 18.04 -18.30 34.06
CA PHE A 412 17.64 -17.09 33.38
C PHE A 412 18.78 -16.49 32.53
N ALA A 413 20.04 -16.64 32.99
CA ALA A 413 21.20 -16.24 32.19
C ALA A 413 21.26 -17.02 30.88
N THR A 414 21.02 -18.33 30.90
CA THR A 414 20.97 -19.18 29.71
C THR A 414 19.81 -18.78 28.81
N LEU A 415 18.59 -18.60 29.34
CA LEU A 415 17.42 -18.17 28.54
C LEU A 415 17.68 -16.83 27.86
N CYS A 416 18.13 -15.84 28.60
CA CYS A 416 18.36 -14.49 28.06
C CYS A 416 19.48 -14.44 27.01
N SER A 417 20.49 -15.33 27.11
CA SER A 417 21.62 -15.40 26.18
C SER A 417 21.36 -16.28 24.93
N THR A 418 20.17 -16.91 24.82
CA THR A 418 19.86 -17.70 23.63
C THR A 418 19.89 -16.84 22.37
N THR A 419 20.58 -17.33 21.33
CA THR A 419 20.42 -16.78 19.98
C THR A 419 19.02 -17.08 19.46
N THR A 420 18.58 -16.33 18.46
CA THR A 420 17.30 -16.59 17.79
C THR A 420 17.17 -18.04 17.35
N HIS A 421 18.24 -18.58 16.71
CA HIS A 421 18.25 -19.98 16.28
C HIS A 421 18.07 -20.95 17.45
N GLN A 422 18.82 -20.77 18.55
CA GLN A 422 18.72 -21.62 19.73
C GLN A 422 17.33 -21.56 20.37
N PHE A 423 16.77 -20.35 20.48
CA PHE A 423 15.45 -20.19 21.10
C PHE A 423 14.37 -20.99 20.36
N TYR A 424 14.40 -20.98 19.01
CA TYR A 424 13.37 -21.63 18.19
C TYR A 424 13.62 -23.12 17.94
N ASN A 425 14.90 -23.57 17.88
CA ASN A 425 15.22 -24.91 17.34
C ASN A 425 15.80 -25.89 18.37
N ASP A 426 16.46 -25.39 19.43
CA ASP A 426 17.18 -26.30 20.37
C ASP A 426 16.27 -26.84 21.47
N ASP A 427 15.02 -26.37 21.55
CA ASP A 427 14.09 -26.77 22.62
C ASP A 427 12.69 -27.10 22.06
N LYS A 428 12.01 -28.03 22.75
CA LYS A 428 10.65 -28.46 22.40
C LYS A 428 9.55 -27.65 23.11
N GLY A 429 9.75 -26.33 23.28
CA GLY A 429 8.76 -25.42 23.82
C GLY A 429 8.95 -25.02 25.29
N THR A 430 10.02 -25.49 25.97
CA THR A 430 10.34 -25.06 27.36
C THR A 430 10.78 -23.61 27.37
N ASN A 431 11.59 -23.16 26.38
CA ASN A 431 12.01 -21.76 26.23
C ASN A 431 10.82 -20.82 26.13
N TYR A 432 9.86 -21.15 25.28
CA TYR A 432 8.61 -20.36 25.16
C TYR A 432 7.84 -20.31 26.48
N ALA A 433 7.70 -21.47 27.14
CA ALA A 433 6.96 -21.52 28.39
C ALA A 433 7.69 -20.76 29.51
N GLN A 434 9.03 -20.89 29.62
CA GLN A 434 9.83 -20.16 30.58
C GLN A 434 9.76 -18.66 30.36
N ALA A 435 9.99 -18.20 29.13
CA ALA A 435 9.92 -16.77 28.75
C ALA A 435 8.54 -16.17 29.06
N ARG A 436 7.46 -16.88 28.66
CA ARG A 436 6.09 -16.48 28.94
C ARG A 436 5.82 -16.35 30.44
N TYR A 437 6.18 -17.35 31.23
CA TYR A 437 5.89 -17.34 32.67
C TYR A 437 6.84 -16.44 33.47
N LEU A 438 8.01 -16.07 32.92
CA LEU A 438 8.82 -14.97 33.43
C LEU A 438 8.10 -13.62 33.20
N CYS A 439 7.59 -13.37 32.01
CA CYS A 439 6.77 -12.18 31.71
C CYS A 439 5.49 -12.16 32.57
N TYR A 440 4.83 -13.31 32.78
CA TYR A 440 3.69 -13.43 33.67
C TYR A 440 4.03 -13.08 35.12
N TYR A 441 5.14 -13.60 35.65
CA TYR A 441 5.63 -13.25 36.99
C TYR A 441 5.88 -11.73 37.11
N LEU A 442 6.58 -11.16 36.13
CA LEU A 442 6.84 -9.72 36.12
C LEU A 442 5.54 -8.89 36.07
N GLN A 443 4.54 -9.36 35.30
CA GLN A 443 3.22 -8.74 35.24
C GLN A 443 2.51 -8.74 36.59
N GLU A 444 2.41 -9.91 37.25
CA GLU A 444 1.69 -10.06 38.51
C GLU A 444 2.35 -9.29 39.65
N HIS A 445 3.65 -9.00 39.53
CA HIS A 445 4.39 -8.14 40.49
C HIS A 445 4.48 -6.69 40.03
N GLY A 446 3.76 -6.27 38.98
CA GLY A 446 3.76 -4.88 38.49
C GLY A 446 5.07 -4.42 37.84
N LEU A 447 5.97 -5.35 37.51
CA LEU A 447 7.33 -5.08 37.02
C LEU A 447 7.49 -5.12 35.51
N LEU A 448 6.57 -5.76 34.77
CA LEU A 448 6.76 -6.04 33.34
C LEU A 448 6.96 -4.77 32.49
N ARG A 449 6.12 -3.75 32.70
CA ARG A 449 6.25 -2.47 31.98
C ARG A 449 7.56 -1.75 32.32
N LYS A 450 7.93 -1.74 33.62
CA LYS A 450 9.21 -1.17 34.09
C LYS A 450 10.39 -1.91 33.46
N PHE A 451 10.31 -3.24 33.35
CA PHE A 451 11.32 -4.06 32.67
C PHE A 451 11.41 -3.68 31.19
N TYR A 452 10.30 -3.67 30.44
CA TYR A 452 10.28 -3.29 29.02
C TYR A 452 10.97 -1.95 28.78
N HIS A 453 10.56 -0.91 29.47
CA HIS A 453 11.10 0.44 29.23
C HIS A 453 12.58 0.57 29.64
N ARG A 454 13.01 -0.05 30.73
CA ARG A 454 14.42 -0.07 31.11
C ARG A 454 15.28 -0.87 30.17
N PHE A 455 14.80 -2.03 29.74
CA PHE A 455 15.51 -2.87 28.80
C PHE A 455 15.64 -2.18 27.43
N HIS A 456 14.57 -1.61 26.92
CA HIS A 456 14.63 -0.81 25.69
C HIS A 456 15.63 0.36 25.82
N ALA A 457 15.68 1.05 26.93
CA ALA A 457 16.66 2.13 27.17
C ALA A 457 18.10 1.60 27.22
N ALA A 458 18.32 0.43 27.83
CA ALA A 458 19.62 -0.19 27.99
C ALA A 458 20.07 -1.10 26.82
N ARG A 459 19.29 -1.25 25.76
CA ARG A 459 19.48 -2.23 24.68
C ARG A 459 20.87 -2.28 24.03
N LYS A 460 21.61 -1.14 24.05
CA LYS A 460 22.98 -1.07 23.52
C LYS A 460 24.03 -1.61 24.48
N THR A 461 23.77 -1.59 25.80
CA THR A 461 24.71 -2.00 26.85
C THR A 461 24.30 -3.33 27.50
N ASP A 462 23.04 -3.72 27.36
CA ASP A 462 22.50 -5.00 27.85
C ASP A 462 21.63 -5.60 26.74
N SER A 463 22.25 -6.19 25.72
CA SER A 463 21.55 -6.76 24.56
C SER A 463 20.70 -7.99 24.89
N THR A 464 20.99 -8.66 26.00
CA THR A 464 20.27 -9.86 26.46
C THR A 464 19.10 -9.52 27.39
N GLY A 465 19.11 -8.36 28.05
CA GLY A 465 18.17 -7.94 29.06
C GLY A 465 18.39 -8.60 30.43
N TYR A 466 19.44 -9.40 30.60
CA TYR A 466 19.69 -10.13 31.85
C TYR A 466 20.04 -9.19 32.99
N ASN A 467 20.95 -8.24 32.77
CA ASN A 467 21.32 -7.26 33.81
C ASN A 467 20.14 -6.36 34.17
N THR A 468 19.34 -5.99 33.17
CA THR A 468 18.10 -5.23 33.39
C THR A 468 17.08 -6.02 34.20
N LEU A 469 16.99 -7.34 33.97
CA LEU A 469 16.11 -8.23 34.75
C LEU A 469 16.52 -8.27 36.23
N GLN A 470 17.81 -8.46 36.49
CA GLN A 470 18.37 -8.42 37.88
C GLN A 470 18.04 -7.09 38.59
N ALA A 471 18.31 -5.98 37.90
CA ALA A 471 18.08 -4.64 38.43
C ALA A 471 16.59 -4.32 38.69
N VAL A 472 15.69 -4.83 37.86
CA VAL A 472 14.25 -4.63 38.02
C VAL A 472 13.67 -5.49 39.11
N LEU A 473 14.17 -6.72 39.28
CA LEU A 473 13.80 -7.65 40.34
C LEU A 473 14.41 -7.21 41.71
N GLY A 474 15.50 -6.44 41.69
CA GLY A 474 16.27 -6.12 42.90
C GLY A 474 16.93 -7.36 43.49
N ARG A 475 17.47 -8.23 42.63
CA ARG A 475 18.05 -9.54 43.01
C ARG A 475 19.44 -9.70 42.38
N ASP A 476 20.45 -9.95 43.20
CA ASP A 476 21.79 -10.28 42.76
C ASP A 476 21.96 -11.80 42.57
N ASP A 477 21.37 -12.61 43.48
CA ASP A 477 21.34 -14.07 43.37
C ASP A 477 20.17 -14.54 42.52
N MET A 478 20.45 -14.72 41.21
CA MET A 478 19.45 -15.18 40.25
C MET A 478 19.17 -16.69 40.33
N ASP A 479 20.02 -17.47 40.97
CA ASP A 479 19.76 -18.90 41.26
C ASP A 479 18.76 -19.05 42.40
N ALA A 480 18.87 -18.24 43.43
CA ALA A 480 17.86 -18.14 44.49
C ALA A 480 16.52 -17.65 43.90
N PHE A 481 16.54 -16.59 43.07
CA PHE A 481 15.35 -16.12 42.41
C PHE A 481 14.72 -17.21 41.51
N LYS A 482 15.51 -17.98 40.78
CA LYS A 482 14.98 -19.08 39.95
C LYS A 482 14.22 -20.11 40.78
N LYS A 483 14.73 -20.49 41.94
CA LYS A 483 14.04 -21.40 42.88
C LYS A 483 12.72 -20.82 43.39
N GLU A 484 12.71 -19.53 43.74
CA GLU A 484 11.50 -18.81 44.13
C GLU A 484 10.47 -18.80 43.01
N TRP A 485 10.88 -18.43 41.80
CA TRP A 485 10.03 -18.40 40.61
C TRP A 485 9.50 -19.81 40.22
N GLU A 486 10.32 -20.86 40.31
CA GLU A 486 9.88 -22.23 40.09
C GLU A 486 8.81 -22.65 41.11
N ALA A 487 8.99 -22.34 42.36
CA ALA A 487 8.00 -22.59 43.40
C ALA A 487 6.69 -21.81 43.16
N TYR A 488 6.78 -20.56 42.70
CA TYR A 488 5.63 -19.75 42.28
C TYR A 488 4.88 -20.41 41.09
N VAL A 489 5.59 -20.79 40.02
CA VAL A 489 4.98 -21.41 38.83
C VAL A 489 4.32 -22.75 39.17
N LEU A 490 4.88 -23.53 40.10
CA LEU A 490 4.30 -24.81 40.52
C LEU A 490 2.95 -24.67 41.27
N LYS A 491 2.66 -23.48 41.83
CA LYS A 491 1.37 -23.17 42.48
C LYS A 491 0.30 -22.65 41.53
N LEU A 492 0.70 -22.25 40.32
CA LEU A 492 -0.26 -21.75 39.34
C LEU A 492 -1.16 -22.89 38.83
N THR A 493 -2.35 -22.50 38.43
CA THR A 493 -3.34 -23.42 37.82
C THR A 493 -3.78 -22.88 36.45
N PHE A 494 -4.14 -23.77 35.55
CA PHE A 494 -4.83 -23.46 34.31
C PHE A 494 -5.99 -24.44 34.16
N PRO A 495 -7.25 -23.98 33.93
CA PRO A 495 -8.44 -24.82 33.80
C PRO A 495 -8.33 -25.87 32.71
#